data_433dcd2cb17f39adfe00294e65237e4d
#
_entry.id   433dcd2cb17f39adfe00294e65237e4d
#
_cell.length_a   1.000
_cell.length_b   1.000
_cell.length_c   1.000
_cell.angle_alpha   90.00
_cell.angle_beta   90.00
_cell.angle_gamma   90.00
#
_symmetry.space_group_name_H-M   'P 1'
#
loop_
_entity.id
_entity.type
_entity.pdbx_description
1 polymer ?
#
loop_
_entity_poly.entity_id
_entity_poly.type
_entity_poly.pdbx_seq_one_letter_code
_entity_poly.pdbx_strand_id
1 'polypeptide(L)'
;MKKFIYMCFLVPLGTLSLMIIIYMFTKNEPFFFIKNVSINGNNQLRDADIMTRITPYLKDTLFGIDVGKIQETIISHPFVREASIKRVYPFSIIIDVKEKKPSALWVDATGEVHVLDETGEPYKILSRDEKVGMYIINAKERSDVKSLYREINIWFKEGIIKKDAVSEIAYNDGNITIFGMDDGVEITLGKEDQKGRLKKAIAVLEDAKKRGLIIKCIDARFERGAIIQERKG
;
A
#
# COMPACT_ATOMS: atom_id res chain seq x y z
N MET A 1 -27.89 -32.67 48.35
CA MET A 1 -28.09 -31.94 47.09
C MET A 1 -28.05 -30.43 47.26
N LYS A 2 -28.78 -29.77 48.16
CA LYS A 2 -28.75 -28.28 48.31
C LYS A 2 -27.36 -27.71 48.55
N LYS A 3 -26.51 -28.26 49.41
CA LYS A 3 -25.14 -27.77 49.65
C LYS A 3 -24.23 -27.86 48.45
N PHE A 4 -24.40 -28.86 47.58
CA PHE A 4 -23.61 -29.01 46.36
C PHE A 4 -23.99 -27.95 45.28
N ILE A 5 -25.28 -27.65 45.20
CA ILE A 5 -25.80 -26.61 44.31
C ILE A 5 -25.29 -25.23 44.73
N TYR A 6 -25.29 -24.90 46.03
CA TYR A 6 -24.73 -23.66 46.55
C TYR A 6 -23.22 -23.53 46.26
N MET A 7 -22.45 -24.62 46.39
CA MET A 7 -21.02 -24.63 46.10
C MET A 7 -20.73 -24.40 44.61
N CYS A 8 -21.55 -24.96 43.72
CA CYS A 8 -21.41 -24.74 42.26
C CYS A 8 -21.70 -23.31 41.80
N PHE A 9 -22.48 -22.53 42.56
CA PHE A 9 -22.77 -21.13 42.21
C PHE A 9 -21.92 -20.13 43.00
N LEU A 10 -21.65 -20.37 44.28
CA LEU A 10 -20.91 -19.45 45.15
C LEU A 10 -19.41 -19.41 44.81
N VAL A 11 -18.82 -20.54 44.44
CA VAL A 11 -17.37 -20.57 44.08
C VAL A 11 -17.08 -19.75 42.79
N PRO A 12 -17.79 -19.97 41.68
CA PRO A 12 -17.54 -19.15 40.47
C PRO A 12 -17.94 -17.68 40.67
N LEU A 13 -18.95 -17.37 41.45
CA LEU A 13 -19.30 -15.97 41.74
C LEU A 13 -18.23 -15.30 42.60
N GLY A 14 -17.66 -16.00 43.59
CA GLY A 14 -16.56 -15.54 44.43
C GLY A 14 -15.26 -15.31 43.61
N THR A 15 -14.93 -16.24 42.71
CA THR A 15 -13.75 -16.09 41.83
C THR A 15 -13.95 -14.96 40.84
N LEU A 16 -15.13 -14.77 40.30
CA LEU A 16 -15.42 -13.65 39.39
C LEU A 16 -15.32 -12.31 40.12
N SER A 17 -15.86 -12.18 41.35
CA SER A 17 -15.76 -10.98 42.15
C SER A 17 -14.30 -10.65 42.51
N LEU A 18 -13.52 -11.69 42.85
CA LEU A 18 -12.08 -11.52 43.14
C LEU A 18 -11.29 -11.04 41.88
N MET A 19 -11.60 -11.61 40.71
CA MET A 19 -10.99 -11.14 39.44
C MET A 19 -11.36 -9.69 39.14
N ILE A 20 -12.58 -9.25 39.35
CA ILE A 20 -13.02 -7.88 39.17
C ILE A 20 -12.26 -6.95 40.12
N ILE A 21 -12.11 -7.31 41.39
CA ILE A 21 -11.38 -6.55 42.40
C ILE A 21 -9.90 -6.44 42.00
N ILE A 22 -9.25 -7.53 41.62
CA ILE A 22 -7.86 -7.53 41.16
C ILE A 22 -7.72 -6.64 39.94
N TYR A 23 -8.61 -6.73 38.95
CA TYR A 23 -8.63 -5.89 37.76
C TYR A 23 -8.78 -4.39 38.10
N MET A 24 -9.69 -4.04 39.02
CA MET A 24 -9.88 -2.66 39.45
C MET A 24 -8.67 -2.12 40.20
N PHE A 25 -8.00 -2.94 41.02
CA PHE A 25 -6.76 -2.56 41.70
C PHE A 25 -5.60 -2.34 40.71
N THR A 26 -5.39 -3.27 39.80
CA THR A 26 -4.28 -3.18 38.84
C THR A 26 -4.43 -2.03 37.85
N LYS A 27 -5.67 -1.60 37.57
CA LYS A 27 -5.96 -0.52 36.64
C LYS A 27 -5.42 0.85 37.12
N ASN A 28 -5.38 1.09 38.42
CA ASN A 28 -5.02 2.39 39.00
C ASN A 28 -3.64 2.39 39.69
N GLU A 29 -2.94 1.24 39.75
CA GLU A 29 -1.65 1.17 40.42
C GLU A 29 -0.53 1.84 39.59
N PRO A 30 0.25 2.78 40.17
CA PRO A 30 1.35 3.49 39.48
C PRO A 30 2.40 2.57 38.88
N PHE A 31 2.53 1.36 39.43
CA PHE A 31 3.48 0.34 38.96
C PHE A 31 3.19 -0.08 37.50
N PHE A 32 1.92 -0.08 37.09
CA PHE A 32 1.48 -0.50 35.76
C PHE A 32 1.36 0.64 34.76
N PHE A 33 1.72 1.87 35.12
CA PHE A 33 1.81 2.96 34.15
C PHE A 33 2.87 2.66 33.09
N ILE A 34 2.58 3.01 31.84
CA ILE A 34 3.48 2.75 30.72
C ILE A 34 4.73 3.62 30.89
N LYS A 35 5.88 2.97 31.01
CA LYS A 35 7.21 3.60 31.15
C LYS A 35 8.02 3.48 29.86
N ASN A 36 7.84 2.39 29.11
CA ASN A 36 8.62 2.11 27.93
C ASN A 36 7.72 1.87 26.74
N VAL A 37 8.01 2.54 25.64
CA VAL A 37 7.38 2.34 24.34
C VAL A 37 8.49 2.00 23.35
N SER A 38 8.41 0.83 22.73
CA SER A 38 9.32 0.43 21.66
C SER A 38 8.57 0.47 20.33
N ILE A 39 9.13 1.15 19.34
CA ILE A 39 8.56 1.25 18.00
C ILE A 39 9.51 0.53 17.04
N ASN A 40 8.98 -0.36 16.22
CA ASN A 40 9.75 -1.15 15.28
C ASN A 40 9.12 -1.06 13.87
N GLY A 41 9.97 -1.23 12.84
CA GLY A 41 9.53 -1.36 11.45
C GLY A 41 9.25 -0.04 10.73
N ASN A 42 9.45 1.09 11.40
CA ASN A 42 9.42 2.41 10.79
C ASN A 42 10.80 2.73 10.17
N ASN A 43 10.78 3.13 8.91
CA ASN A 43 11.99 3.51 8.16
C ASN A 43 11.93 4.97 7.71
N GLN A 44 10.79 5.43 7.20
CA GLN A 44 10.54 6.80 6.77
C GLN A 44 9.95 7.65 7.90
N LEU A 45 9.13 7.04 8.77
CA LEU A 45 8.53 7.68 9.92
C LEU A 45 9.51 7.70 11.09
N ARG A 46 9.67 8.86 11.73
CA ARG A 46 10.44 8.97 12.97
C ARG A 46 9.58 8.51 14.15
N ASP A 47 10.22 7.91 15.15
CA ASP A 47 9.56 7.54 16.40
C ASP A 47 8.81 8.72 17.03
N ALA A 48 9.41 9.92 16.96
CA ALA A 48 8.79 11.15 17.49
C ALA A 48 7.45 11.48 16.85
N ASP A 49 7.27 11.23 15.54
CA ASP A 49 6.04 11.52 14.83
C ASP A 49 4.91 10.57 15.29
N ILE A 50 5.25 9.29 15.50
CA ILE A 50 4.34 8.29 16.06
C ILE A 50 4.02 8.61 17.51
N MET A 51 5.04 8.88 18.33
CA MET A 51 4.90 9.19 19.76
C MET A 51 4.01 10.41 20.00
N THR A 52 4.19 11.48 19.22
CA THR A 52 3.36 12.68 19.33
C THR A 52 1.87 12.38 19.17
N ARG A 53 1.53 11.46 18.25
CA ARG A 53 0.14 11.08 17.98
C ARG A 53 -0.45 10.21 19.08
N ILE A 54 0.31 9.29 19.67
CA ILE A 54 -0.19 8.30 20.63
C ILE A 54 -0.07 8.74 22.09
N THR A 55 0.78 9.72 22.41
CA THR A 55 0.99 10.21 23.80
C THR A 55 -0.32 10.53 24.55
N PRO A 56 -1.36 11.11 23.92
CA PRO A 56 -2.63 11.36 24.61
C PRO A 56 -3.29 10.09 25.15
N TYR A 57 -3.04 8.93 24.53
CA TYR A 57 -3.65 7.64 24.85
C TYR A 57 -2.80 6.80 25.81
N LEU A 58 -1.57 7.25 26.15
CA LEU A 58 -0.62 6.54 27.02
C LEU A 58 -0.70 6.98 28.50
N LYS A 59 -1.70 7.81 28.86
CA LYS A 59 -1.82 8.36 30.20
C LYS A 59 -2.40 7.40 31.25
N ASP A 60 -2.77 6.21 30.85
CA ASP A 60 -3.35 5.18 31.70
C ASP A 60 -2.36 4.06 31.97
N THR A 61 -2.74 3.11 32.83
CA THR A 61 -1.97 1.90 33.07
C THR A 61 -2.01 0.97 31.86
N LEU A 62 -1.09 0.01 31.80
CA LEU A 62 -1.03 -0.98 30.72
C LEU A 62 -2.36 -1.75 30.53
N PHE A 63 -3.19 -1.87 31.59
CA PHE A 63 -4.51 -2.52 31.54
C PHE A 63 -5.61 -1.57 31.08
N GLY A 64 -5.47 -0.27 31.34
CA GLY A 64 -6.48 0.74 31.03
C GLY A 64 -6.39 1.33 29.63
N ILE A 65 -5.22 1.23 28.96
CA ILE A 65 -5.06 1.80 27.61
C ILE A 65 -5.97 1.11 26.59
N ASP A 66 -6.54 1.91 25.72
CA ASP A 66 -7.27 1.44 24.54
C ASP A 66 -6.30 1.19 23.37
N VAL A 67 -5.85 -0.07 23.25
CA VAL A 67 -4.94 -0.49 22.18
C VAL A 67 -5.56 -0.28 20.79
N GLY A 68 -6.88 -0.44 20.66
CA GLY A 68 -7.58 -0.23 19.40
C GLY A 68 -7.47 1.22 18.92
N LYS A 69 -7.73 2.17 19.81
CA LYS A 69 -7.57 3.62 19.49
C LYS A 69 -6.14 3.99 19.14
N ILE A 70 -5.16 3.45 19.85
CA ILE A 70 -3.74 3.68 19.53
C ILE A 70 -3.44 3.15 18.13
N GLN A 71 -3.89 1.92 17.82
CA GLN A 71 -3.70 1.29 16.52
C GLN A 71 -4.35 2.11 15.39
N GLU A 72 -5.62 2.49 15.54
CA GLU A 72 -6.32 3.34 14.57
C GLU A 72 -5.62 4.67 14.34
N THR A 73 -5.14 5.31 15.44
CA THR A 73 -4.39 6.57 15.36
C THR A 73 -3.10 6.43 14.55
N ILE A 74 -2.38 5.31 14.71
CA ILE A 74 -1.16 5.04 13.95
C ILE A 74 -1.50 4.75 12.48
N ILE A 75 -2.52 3.92 12.21
CA ILE A 75 -2.94 3.56 10.85
C ILE A 75 -3.49 4.77 10.08
N SER A 76 -4.04 5.76 10.77
CA SER A 76 -4.50 7.02 10.12
C SER A 76 -3.36 7.84 9.52
N HIS A 77 -2.10 7.52 9.83
CA HIS A 77 -0.95 8.20 9.22
C HIS A 77 -0.80 7.75 7.75
N PRO A 78 -0.65 8.69 6.78
CA PRO A 78 -0.59 8.37 5.35
C PRO A 78 0.46 7.31 4.98
N PHE A 79 1.60 7.27 5.66
CA PHE A 79 2.70 6.34 5.39
C PHE A 79 2.54 4.96 6.03
N VAL A 80 1.56 4.79 6.91
CA VAL A 80 1.35 3.52 7.61
C VAL A 80 0.36 2.65 6.84
N ARG A 81 0.77 1.41 6.61
CA ARG A 81 -0.08 0.37 6.04
C ARG A 81 -0.78 -0.45 7.12
N GLU A 82 -0.02 -0.87 8.10
CA GLU A 82 -0.48 -1.72 9.20
C GLU A 82 0.25 -1.31 10.48
N ALA A 83 -0.40 -1.46 11.62
CA ALA A 83 0.21 -1.34 12.92
C ALA A 83 -0.30 -2.44 13.83
N SER A 84 0.56 -2.98 14.68
CA SER A 84 0.16 -3.90 15.75
C SER A 84 0.78 -3.49 17.07
N ILE A 85 0.04 -3.66 18.17
CA ILE A 85 0.46 -3.23 19.49
C ILE A 85 0.39 -4.41 20.44
N LYS A 86 1.50 -4.66 21.10
CA LYS A 86 1.63 -5.73 22.10
C LYS A 86 1.92 -5.13 23.47
N ARG A 87 1.14 -5.55 24.48
CA ARG A 87 1.43 -5.25 25.86
C ARG A 87 2.54 -6.17 26.37
N VAL A 88 3.57 -5.59 26.96
CA VAL A 88 4.67 -6.31 27.61
C VAL A 88 4.68 -5.94 29.08
N TYR A 89 4.20 -6.86 29.88
CA TYR A 89 4.06 -6.66 31.31
C TYR A 89 5.42 -6.47 31.98
N PRO A 90 5.51 -5.64 33.04
CA PRO A 90 4.38 -4.96 33.69
C PRO A 90 4.07 -3.55 33.18
N PHE A 91 4.97 -2.87 32.41
CA PHE A 91 4.87 -1.43 32.13
C PHE A 91 5.35 -1.03 30.72
N SER A 92 5.35 -1.95 29.77
CA SER A 92 5.88 -1.67 28.42
C SER A 92 4.86 -2.00 27.32
N ILE A 93 4.96 -1.30 26.20
CA ILE A 93 4.28 -1.64 24.96
C ILE A 93 5.31 -1.73 23.82
N ILE A 94 5.04 -2.64 22.89
CA ILE A 94 5.75 -2.76 21.62
C ILE A 94 4.78 -2.43 20.51
N ILE A 95 5.17 -1.53 19.62
CA ILE A 95 4.42 -1.09 18.45
C ILE A 95 5.20 -1.53 17.23
N ASP A 96 4.66 -2.50 16.50
CA ASP A 96 5.23 -2.94 15.23
C ASP A 96 4.47 -2.24 14.10
N VAL A 97 5.17 -1.42 13.32
CA VAL A 97 4.61 -0.63 12.20
C VAL A 97 5.08 -1.24 10.89
N LYS A 98 4.17 -1.31 9.92
CA LYS A 98 4.53 -1.59 8.53
C LYS A 98 4.20 -0.37 7.69
N GLU A 99 5.22 0.22 7.10
CA GLU A 99 5.05 1.36 6.20
C GLU A 99 4.60 0.92 4.81
N LYS A 100 3.92 1.82 4.11
CA LYS A 100 3.59 1.66 2.70
C LYS A 100 4.85 1.70 1.87
N LYS A 101 4.93 0.83 0.87
CA LYS A 101 6.06 0.79 -0.06
C LYS A 101 5.68 1.48 -1.36
N PRO A 102 6.54 2.37 -1.88
CA PRO A 102 6.29 3.01 -3.16
C PRO A 102 6.32 1.98 -4.29
N SER A 103 5.38 2.07 -5.21
CA SER A 103 5.23 1.11 -6.32
C SER A 103 5.18 1.75 -7.70
N ALA A 104 4.52 2.89 -7.83
CA ALA A 104 4.40 3.64 -9.06
C ALA A 104 4.21 5.13 -8.75
N LEU A 105 4.28 5.97 -9.77
CA LEU A 105 3.90 7.38 -9.71
C LEU A 105 2.56 7.57 -10.44
N TRP A 106 1.79 8.54 -9.99
CA TRP A 106 0.59 9.01 -10.68
C TRP A 106 0.65 10.50 -10.89
N VAL A 107 0.47 10.94 -12.13
CA VAL A 107 0.31 12.34 -12.49
C VAL A 107 -1.18 12.60 -12.68
N ASP A 108 -1.71 13.51 -11.89
CA ASP A 108 -3.11 13.90 -11.95
C ASP A 108 -3.40 14.98 -13.01
N ALA A 109 -4.67 15.40 -13.13
CA ALA A 109 -5.10 16.43 -14.09
C ALA A 109 -4.47 17.81 -13.87
N THR A 110 -3.94 18.07 -12.66
CA THR A 110 -3.26 19.34 -12.32
C THR A 110 -1.77 19.30 -12.58
N GLY A 111 -1.22 18.10 -12.90
CA GLY A 111 0.20 17.86 -13.07
C GLY A 111 0.92 17.58 -11.75
N GLU A 112 0.19 17.38 -10.65
CA GLU A 112 0.78 16.97 -9.37
C GLU A 112 1.16 15.49 -9.41
N VAL A 113 2.33 15.16 -8.87
CA VAL A 113 2.85 13.79 -8.88
C VAL A 113 2.64 13.14 -7.54
N HIS A 114 1.84 12.10 -7.52
CA HIS A 114 1.55 11.31 -6.34
C HIS A 114 2.32 9.98 -6.35
N VAL A 115 2.78 9.54 -5.19
CA VAL A 115 3.37 8.22 -5.02
C VAL A 115 2.27 7.23 -4.64
N LEU A 116 2.14 6.17 -5.44
CA LEU A 116 1.21 5.07 -5.19
C LEU A 116 1.89 3.99 -4.36
N ASP A 117 1.11 3.42 -3.43
CA ASP A 117 1.51 2.24 -2.68
C ASP A 117 1.31 0.94 -3.48
N GLU A 118 1.62 -0.20 -2.87
CA GLU A 118 1.48 -1.56 -3.46
C GLU A 118 0.03 -1.92 -3.81
N THR A 119 -0.96 -1.16 -3.37
CA THR A 119 -2.39 -1.34 -3.67
C THR A 119 -2.89 -0.39 -4.76
N GLY A 120 -2.03 0.55 -5.21
CA GLY A 120 -2.38 1.59 -6.17
C GLY A 120 -3.09 2.79 -5.54
N GLU A 121 -3.00 2.95 -4.21
CA GLU A 121 -3.54 4.11 -3.52
C GLU A 121 -2.47 5.19 -3.36
N PRO A 122 -2.78 6.45 -3.68
CA PRO A 122 -1.87 7.57 -3.45
C PRO A 122 -1.75 7.83 -1.94
N TYR A 123 -0.53 7.98 -1.45
CA TYR A 123 -0.27 8.22 -0.04
C TYR A 123 0.70 9.37 0.25
N LYS A 124 1.39 9.86 -0.79
CA LYS A 124 2.39 10.91 -0.68
C LYS A 124 2.43 11.72 -1.98
N ILE A 125 2.62 13.02 -1.89
CA ILE A 125 3.00 13.86 -3.02
C ILE A 125 4.52 13.80 -3.16
N LEU A 126 5.01 13.60 -4.38
CA LEU A 126 6.44 13.55 -4.67
C LEU A 126 7.05 14.95 -4.60
N SER A 127 8.09 15.12 -3.80
CA SER A 127 8.83 16.38 -3.74
C SER A 127 9.70 16.57 -4.98
N ARG A 128 9.91 17.82 -5.40
CA ARG A 128 10.71 18.15 -6.63
C ARG A 128 12.14 17.61 -6.61
N ASP A 129 12.72 17.52 -5.43
CA ASP A 129 14.11 17.06 -5.24
C ASP A 129 14.23 15.54 -5.10
N GLU A 130 13.09 14.83 -5.06
CA GLU A 130 13.06 13.39 -4.85
C GLU A 130 13.11 12.66 -6.19
N LYS A 131 14.21 11.92 -6.42
CA LYS A 131 14.37 11.07 -7.61
C LYS A 131 13.94 9.65 -7.31
N VAL A 132 12.97 9.15 -8.04
CA VAL A 132 12.44 7.78 -7.89
C VAL A 132 12.39 7.10 -9.25
N GLY A 133 13.01 5.92 -9.35
CA GLY A 133 13.03 5.11 -10.57
C GLY A 133 11.78 4.23 -10.69
N MET A 134 10.60 4.84 -10.83
CA MET A 134 9.33 4.13 -10.96
C MET A 134 8.61 4.59 -12.23
N TYR A 135 7.82 3.68 -12.82
CA TYR A 135 6.96 4.05 -13.95
C TYR A 135 5.84 5.00 -13.51
N ILE A 136 5.39 5.81 -14.46
CA ILE A 136 4.37 6.83 -14.26
C ILE A 136 3.05 6.33 -14.84
N ILE A 137 1.97 6.52 -14.10
CA ILE A 137 0.59 6.43 -14.59
C ILE A 137 0.10 7.86 -14.80
N ASN A 138 -0.25 8.20 -16.02
CA ASN A 138 -0.83 9.49 -16.37
C ASN A 138 -2.34 9.29 -16.60
N ALA A 139 -3.15 9.67 -15.63
CA ALA A 139 -4.60 9.53 -15.66
C ALA A 139 -5.26 10.69 -14.91
N LYS A 140 -6.36 11.22 -15.45
CA LYS A 140 -7.04 12.40 -14.89
C LYS A 140 -7.72 12.09 -13.56
N GLU A 141 -8.39 10.95 -13.47
CA GLU A 141 -9.24 10.60 -12.34
C GLU A 141 -8.60 9.54 -11.45
N ARG A 142 -8.67 9.75 -10.14
CA ARG A 142 -8.16 8.79 -9.14
C ARG A 142 -8.83 7.41 -9.24
N SER A 143 -10.11 7.35 -9.61
CA SER A 143 -10.87 6.12 -9.81
C SER A 143 -10.25 5.24 -10.89
N ASP A 144 -9.76 5.85 -11.97
CA ASP A 144 -9.14 5.17 -13.10
C ASP A 144 -7.77 4.60 -12.72
N VAL A 145 -7.01 5.34 -11.91
CA VAL A 145 -5.67 4.93 -11.47
C VAL A 145 -5.69 3.58 -10.78
N LYS A 146 -6.61 3.36 -9.86
CA LYS A 146 -6.68 2.12 -9.07
C LYS A 146 -7.02 0.90 -9.92
N SER A 147 -7.97 1.04 -10.86
CA SER A 147 -8.35 -0.02 -11.79
C SER A 147 -7.22 -0.32 -12.75
N LEU A 148 -6.64 0.70 -13.36
CA LEU A 148 -5.51 0.60 -14.27
C LEU A 148 -4.27 -0.01 -13.58
N TYR A 149 -3.94 0.42 -12.36
CA TYR A 149 -2.82 -0.12 -11.58
C TYR A 149 -2.97 -1.64 -11.35
N ARG A 150 -4.19 -2.12 -11.04
CA ARG A 150 -4.45 -3.55 -10.88
C ARG A 150 -4.22 -4.32 -12.17
N GLU A 151 -4.72 -3.79 -13.28
CA GLU A 151 -4.58 -4.40 -14.61
C GLU A 151 -3.12 -4.48 -15.04
N ILE A 152 -2.38 -3.39 -14.91
CA ILE A 152 -0.94 -3.32 -15.20
C ILE A 152 -0.15 -4.34 -14.35
N ASN A 153 -0.45 -4.47 -13.07
CA ASN A 153 0.21 -5.44 -12.21
C ASN A 153 -0.07 -6.90 -12.62
N ILE A 154 -1.23 -7.19 -13.23
CA ILE A 154 -1.50 -8.50 -13.82
C ILE A 154 -0.56 -8.72 -15.02
N TRP A 155 -0.38 -7.72 -15.90
CA TRP A 155 0.53 -7.81 -17.03
C TRP A 155 1.97 -8.04 -16.62
N PHE A 156 2.44 -7.37 -15.57
CA PHE A 156 3.78 -7.58 -15.01
C PHE A 156 3.93 -8.99 -14.39
N LYS A 157 2.94 -9.44 -13.61
CA LYS A 157 2.96 -10.77 -12.97
C LYS A 157 2.93 -11.92 -13.97
N GLU A 158 2.19 -11.75 -15.06
CA GLU A 158 2.11 -12.73 -16.13
C GLU A 158 3.32 -12.66 -17.08
N GLY A 159 4.24 -11.72 -16.89
CA GLY A 159 5.41 -11.54 -17.73
C GLY A 159 5.10 -11.07 -19.16
N ILE A 160 3.92 -10.45 -19.38
CA ILE A 160 3.55 -9.91 -20.70
C ILE A 160 4.47 -8.75 -21.05
N ILE A 161 4.76 -7.91 -20.09
CA ILE A 161 5.72 -6.81 -20.18
C ILE A 161 6.51 -6.72 -18.87
N LYS A 162 7.78 -6.36 -18.93
CA LYS A 162 8.60 -6.16 -17.74
C LYS A 162 8.38 -4.76 -17.16
N LYS A 163 8.35 -4.66 -15.83
CA LYS A 163 8.13 -3.39 -15.14
C LYS A 163 9.21 -2.36 -15.45
N ASP A 164 10.46 -2.81 -15.54
CA ASP A 164 11.63 -1.98 -15.86
C ASP A 164 11.68 -1.52 -17.32
N ALA A 165 10.91 -2.16 -18.21
CA ALA A 165 10.80 -1.74 -19.60
C ALA A 165 9.77 -0.63 -19.82
N VAL A 166 9.02 -0.20 -18.80
CA VAL A 166 7.96 0.79 -18.90
C VAL A 166 8.38 2.10 -18.23
N SER A 167 8.30 3.21 -18.94
CA SER A 167 8.50 4.55 -18.40
C SER A 167 7.19 5.22 -17.98
N GLU A 168 6.18 5.15 -18.85
CA GLU A 168 4.89 5.80 -18.62
C GLU A 168 3.75 4.96 -19.21
N ILE A 169 2.60 5.03 -18.56
CA ILE A 169 1.33 4.50 -19.05
C ILE A 169 0.31 5.62 -18.99
N ALA A 170 -0.08 6.10 -20.17
CA ALA A 170 -1.12 7.12 -20.31
C ALA A 170 -2.49 6.47 -20.47
N TYR A 171 -3.46 6.97 -19.70
CA TYR A 171 -4.84 6.56 -19.75
C TYR A 171 -5.75 7.75 -20.07
N ASN A 172 -6.53 7.64 -21.13
CA ASN A 172 -7.49 8.66 -21.52
C ASN A 172 -8.77 8.01 -22.05
N ASP A 173 -9.88 8.17 -21.32
CA ASP A 173 -11.20 7.70 -21.71
C ASP A 173 -11.23 6.21 -22.13
N GLY A 174 -10.54 5.36 -21.39
CA GLY A 174 -10.45 3.93 -21.67
C GLY A 174 -9.33 3.54 -22.65
N ASN A 175 -8.68 4.48 -23.33
CA ASN A 175 -7.52 4.19 -24.17
C ASN A 175 -6.26 4.10 -23.32
N ILE A 176 -5.47 3.06 -23.51
CA ILE A 176 -4.16 2.89 -22.88
C ILE A 176 -3.07 3.06 -23.93
N THR A 177 -2.08 3.87 -23.60
CA THR A 177 -0.82 4.01 -24.33
C THR A 177 0.34 3.76 -23.38
N ILE A 178 1.26 2.89 -23.77
CA ILE A 178 2.46 2.52 -22.99
C ILE A 178 3.69 3.08 -23.68
N PHE A 179 4.58 3.71 -22.92
CA PHE A 179 5.85 4.23 -23.38
C PHE A 179 6.99 3.38 -22.80
N GLY A 180 7.88 2.91 -23.68
CA GLY A 180 9.05 2.12 -23.29
C GLY A 180 10.15 2.99 -22.65
N MET A 181 10.89 2.40 -21.69
CA MET A 181 11.97 3.08 -20.96
C MET A 181 13.23 3.29 -21.84
N ASP A 182 13.69 2.20 -22.47
CA ASP A 182 14.99 2.20 -23.15
C ASP A 182 14.93 2.68 -24.59
N ASP A 183 13.88 2.29 -25.32
CA ASP A 183 13.75 2.53 -26.76
C ASP A 183 12.74 3.64 -27.09
N GLY A 184 11.99 4.11 -26.09
CA GLY A 184 10.97 5.13 -26.26
C GLY A 184 9.86 4.71 -27.23
N VAL A 185 9.62 3.40 -27.37
CA VAL A 185 8.54 2.89 -28.24
C VAL A 185 7.19 3.19 -27.60
N GLU A 186 6.29 3.76 -28.38
CA GLU A 186 4.91 4.01 -28.01
C GLU A 186 4.03 2.84 -28.47
N ILE A 187 3.24 2.26 -27.54
CA ILE A 187 2.31 1.16 -27.84
C ILE A 187 0.88 1.62 -27.48
N THR A 188 0.02 1.77 -28.48
CA THR A 188 -1.39 2.15 -28.29
C THR A 188 -2.27 0.92 -28.33
N LEU A 189 -3.03 0.68 -27.24
CA LEU A 189 -3.88 -0.52 -27.07
C LEU A 189 -5.37 -0.27 -27.35
N GLY A 190 -5.86 0.97 -27.17
CA GLY A 190 -7.28 1.29 -27.25
C GLY A 190 -8.06 0.85 -26.02
N LYS A 191 -9.39 0.63 -26.20
CA LYS A 191 -10.34 0.40 -25.09
C LYS A 191 -10.63 -1.07 -24.79
N GLU A 192 -10.55 -1.93 -25.80
CA GLU A 192 -11.00 -3.32 -25.73
C GLU A 192 -9.84 -4.29 -25.78
N ASP A 193 -9.97 -5.44 -25.11
CA ASP A 193 -8.99 -6.53 -25.10
C ASP A 193 -7.54 -6.05 -24.95
N GLN A 194 -7.31 -5.11 -24.04
CA GLN A 194 -6.02 -4.44 -23.86
C GLN A 194 -4.90 -5.44 -23.59
N LYS A 195 -5.18 -6.49 -22.82
CA LYS A 195 -4.22 -7.57 -22.54
C LYS A 195 -3.82 -8.35 -23.79
N GLY A 196 -4.80 -8.75 -24.62
CA GLY A 196 -4.52 -9.47 -25.87
C GLY A 196 -3.79 -8.61 -26.87
N ARG A 197 -4.18 -7.33 -26.96
CA ARG A 197 -3.52 -6.33 -27.82
C ARG A 197 -2.09 -6.06 -27.38
N LEU A 198 -1.82 -6.00 -26.06
CA LEU A 198 -0.47 -5.84 -25.54
C LEU A 198 0.41 -7.05 -25.91
N LYS A 199 -0.07 -8.28 -25.71
CA LYS A 199 0.65 -9.49 -26.11
C LYS A 199 1.04 -9.46 -27.60
N LYS A 200 0.09 -9.06 -28.45
CA LYS A 200 0.30 -8.91 -29.89
C LYS A 200 1.36 -7.84 -30.20
N ALA A 201 1.26 -6.67 -29.56
CA ALA A 201 2.19 -5.58 -29.75
C ALA A 201 3.63 -5.97 -29.36
N ILE A 202 3.79 -6.65 -28.22
CA ILE A 202 5.10 -7.13 -27.75
C ILE A 202 5.68 -8.15 -28.74
N ALA A 203 4.89 -9.11 -29.24
CA ALA A 203 5.33 -10.08 -30.25
C ALA A 203 5.79 -9.39 -31.54
N VAL A 204 5.05 -8.37 -32.00
CA VAL A 204 5.43 -7.55 -33.16
C VAL A 204 6.71 -6.77 -32.91
N LEU A 205 6.88 -6.19 -31.73
CA LEU A 205 8.08 -5.47 -31.34
C LEU A 205 9.31 -6.37 -31.33
N GLU A 206 9.18 -7.58 -30.75
CA GLU A 206 10.26 -8.55 -30.73
C GLU A 206 10.67 -9.03 -32.13
N ASP A 207 9.71 -9.27 -33.01
CA ASP A 207 9.97 -9.65 -34.42
C ASP A 207 10.67 -8.51 -35.15
N ALA A 208 10.20 -7.27 -34.99
CA ALA A 208 10.82 -6.10 -35.58
C ALA A 208 12.28 -5.91 -35.10
N LYS A 209 12.54 -6.06 -33.81
CA LYS A 209 13.89 -6.00 -33.23
C LYS A 209 14.81 -7.09 -33.81
N LYS A 210 14.32 -8.32 -33.99
CA LYS A 210 15.08 -9.42 -34.64
C LYS A 210 15.46 -9.09 -36.10
N ARG A 211 14.64 -8.31 -36.79
CA ARG A 211 14.90 -7.82 -38.15
C ARG A 211 15.78 -6.58 -38.20
N GLY A 212 16.21 -6.06 -37.05
CA GLY A 212 17.00 -4.84 -36.96
C GLY A 212 16.24 -3.54 -37.20
N LEU A 213 14.90 -3.58 -37.12
CA LEU A 213 14.07 -2.40 -37.31
C LEU A 213 14.00 -1.59 -36.01
N ILE A 214 14.15 -0.28 -36.12
CA ILE A 214 13.99 0.66 -34.98
C ILE A 214 12.56 1.19 -35.02
N ILE A 215 11.74 0.72 -34.10
CA ILE A 215 10.33 1.08 -34.03
C ILE A 215 10.14 2.37 -33.22
N LYS A 216 9.30 3.27 -33.73
CA LYS A 216 8.86 4.48 -33.04
C LYS A 216 7.54 4.24 -32.31
N CYS A 217 6.53 3.67 -33.00
CA CYS A 217 5.25 3.36 -32.38
C CYS A 217 4.61 2.09 -32.96
N ILE A 218 3.75 1.49 -32.15
CA ILE A 218 2.92 0.31 -32.50
C ILE A 218 1.47 0.64 -32.15
N ASP A 219 0.62 0.69 -33.15
CA ASP A 219 -0.83 0.80 -32.95
C ASP A 219 -1.45 -0.59 -33.00
N ALA A 220 -1.85 -1.12 -31.84
CA ALA A 220 -2.42 -2.44 -31.68
C ALA A 220 -3.94 -2.44 -31.55
N ARG A 221 -4.63 -1.35 -31.86
CA ARG A 221 -6.10 -1.22 -31.77
C ARG A 221 -6.86 -2.12 -32.75
N PHE A 222 -6.18 -2.66 -33.74
CA PHE A 222 -6.78 -3.48 -34.80
C PHE A 222 -6.91 -4.96 -34.38
N GLU A 223 -8.01 -5.61 -34.75
CA GLU A 223 -8.28 -7.00 -34.40
C GLU A 223 -7.25 -7.99 -35.00
N ARG A 224 -6.88 -7.82 -36.26
CA ARG A 224 -6.06 -8.77 -37.02
C ARG A 224 -4.61 -8.38 -37.20
N GLY A 225 -4.09 -7.41 -36.45
CA GLY A 225 -2.69 -6.99 -36.61
C GLY A 225 -2.33 -5.80 -35.75
N ALA A 226 -1.17 -5.26 -36.01
CA ALA A 226 -0.72 -3.97 -35.47
C ALA A 226 -0.05 -3.17 -36.61
N ILE A 227 -0.22 -1.86 -36.58
CA ILE A 227 0.49 -0.97 -37.49
C ILE A 227 1.77 -0.53 -36.78
N ILE A 228 2.89 -0.68 -37.45
CA ILE A 228 4.21 -0.21 -36.96
C ILE A 228 4.63 1.04 -37.73
N GLN A 229 5.25 1.95 -37.00
CA GLN A 229 5.97 3.08 -37.59
C GLN A 229 7.44 2.99 -37.18
N GLU A 230 8.31 2.95 -38.17
CA GLU A 230 9.74 2.95 -37.96
C GLU A 230 10.25 4.36 -37.61
N ARG A 231 11.30 4.43 -36.81
CA ARG A 231 12.05 5.68 -36.57
C ARG A 231 12.92 5.90 -37.75
N LYS A 232 12.70 6.99 -38.48
CA LYS A 232 13.64 7.43 -39.53
C LYS A 232 14.91 7.89 -38.84
N GLY A 233 16.05 7.32 -39.22
CA GLY A 233 17.37 7.75 -38.81
C GLY A 233 17.73 9.15 -39.32
#